data_dfbb23d57378906b32dd6eda37e8d3b3
#
_entry.id   dfbb23d57378906b32dd6eda37e8d3b3
#
_cell.length_a   1.000
_cell.length_b   1.000
_cell.length_c   1.000
_cell.angle_alpha   90.00
_cell.angle_beta   90.00
_cell.angle_gamma   90.00
#
_symmetry.space_group_name_H-M   'P 1'
#
loop_
_entity.id
_entity.type
_entity.pdbx_description
1 polymer ?
#
loop_
_entity_poly.entity_id
_entity_poly.type
_entity_poly.pdbx_seq_one_letter_code
_entity_poly.pdbx_strand_id
1 'polypeptide(L)'
;CAHWGGTNIEPWISAQALGEVPDFVEQLKLIRRLGNKDCDLQAEEEQRQAKILSLDKGMRNGKPFWNTLSYNDEGWISHSFPGNIEKTFPDFDGIVWGRKTVDIPEQWEGKTLSLHMGYVDDEDITYFNGIEIGSTKGYTRSRTYEIPGNLVKAGKAVITVRIVDTGGGCGIGGEMKLSKDVGDWILISGEWKCKVAAQSHIDPVFEMNPNVQTVLYNGMIHPLAPYKFRGVIWYQGENNVGRATQYRILLPLLIQSWREEWGNDFPFYLVQLANYLERADEPGDSQWAELREAQRQTALYYDNVGMAVTIDIGDMNDIHPKNKQEVGRRLALLARADTYGERIVCSGPVYQTYRVKGDRVILSFECADGGLKTSDGKKMTGFAIAGIDGKYHWAEAEICGNEIIVSSEMVKHPLTVRYGWGDNPTCNLINGAGLPASSFQTLR
;
A
#
# COMPACT_ATOMS: atom_id res chain seq x y z
N CYS A 1 -19.50 -10.58 13.49
CA CYS A 1 -18.32 -10.40 12.64
C CYS A 1 -18.11 -8.91 12.39
N ALA A 2 -16.92 -8.40 12.69
CA ALA A 2 -16.50 -7.05 12.33
C ALA A 2 -15.50 -7.18 11.16
N HIS A 3 -15.75 -6.48 10.05
CA HIS A 3 -14.84 -6.53 8.92
C HIS A 3 -14.90 -5.26 8.07
N TRP A 4 -13.77 -4.91 7.48
CA TRP A 4 -13.66 -3.87 6.46
C TRP A 4 -12.47 -4.21 5.56
N GLY A 5 -12.73 -4.57 4.32
CA GLY A 5 -11.69 -4.97 3.37
C GLY A 5 -10.77 -3.83 2.98
N GLY A 6 -9.50 -4.15 2.70
CA GLY A 6 -8.49 -3.18 2.26
C GLY A 6 -8.06 -2.17 3.35
N THR A 7 -8.16 -2.54 4.63
CA THR A 7 -7.76 -1.66 5.73
C THR A 7 -6.40 -2.04 6.31
N ASN A 8 -5.69 -1.02 6.78
CA ASN A 8 -4.52 -1.16 7.64
C ASN A 8 -4.91 -1.73 9.01
N ILE A 9 -3.92 -2.07 9.83
CA ILE A 9 -4.15 -2.52 11.20
C ILE A 9 -4.45 -1.37 12.16
N GLU A 10 -3.91 -0.18 11.94
CA GLU A 10 -3.99 0.98 12.83
C GLU A 10 -5.43 1.43 13.16
N PRO A 11 -6.38 1.43 12.20
CA PRO A 11 -7.80 1.71 12.48
C PRO A 11 -8.45 0.81 13.54
N TRP A 12 -7.92 -0.40 13.74
CA TRP A 12 -8.47 -1.43 14.61
C TRP A 12 -7.91 -1.40 16.04
N ILE A 13 -6.97 -0.49 16.33
CA ILE A 13 -6.29 -0.36 17.62
C ILE A 13 -6.89 0.83 18.40
N SER A 14 -7.00 0.72 19.72
CA SER A 14 -7.47 1.81 20.57
C SER A 14 -6.54 3.02 20.53
N ALA A 15 -7.09 4.23 20.70
CA ALA A 15 -6.30 5.46 20.77
C ALA A 15 -5.33 5.48 21.96
N GLN A 16 -5.64 4.76 23.04
CA GLN A 16 -4.75 4.63 24.20
C GLN A 16 -3.51 3.84 23.80
N ALA A 17 -3.69 2.65 23.21
CA ALA A 17 -2.59 1.80 22.81
C ALA A 17 -1.73 2.43 21.70
N LEU A 18 -2.34 2.96 20.62
CA LEU A 18 -1.60 3.65 19.57
C LEU A 18 -0.81 4.86 20.07
N GLY A 19 -1.30 5.54 21.12
CA GLY A 19 -0.60 6.66 21.72
C GLY A 19 0.73 6.33 22.39
N GLU A 20 1.02 5.04 22.60
CA GLU A 20 2.31 4.55 23.09
C GLU A 20 3.36 4.43 21.98
N VAL A 21 2.93 4.47 20.71
CA VAL A 21 3.81 4.40 19.54
C VAL A 21 4.08 5.81 19.00
N PRO A 22 5.34 6.28 19.03
CA PRO A 22 5.68 7.66 18.67
C PRO A 22 5.17 8.10 17.30
N ASP A 23 5.17 7.21 16.32
CA ASP A 23 4.75 7.45 14.95
C ASP A 23 3.30 7.95 14.82
N PHE A 24 2.44 7.65 15.79
CA PHE A 24 1.00 7.96 15.72
C PHE A 24 0.55 9.09 16.65
N VAL A 25 1.43 9.60 17.52
CA VAL A 25 1.06 10.59 18.54
C VAL A 25 0.46 11.86 17.95
N GLU A 26 1.10 12.42 16.92
CA GLU A 26 0.64 13.66 16.29
C GLU A 26 -0.66 13.46 15.51
N GLN A 27 -0.80 12.34 14.80
CA GLN A 27 -2.04 11.99 14.12
C GLN A 27 -3.21 11.80 15.10
N LEU A 28 -2.98 11.17 16.24
CA LEU A 28 -4.01 11.02 17.27
C LEU A 28 -4.42 12.35 17.91
N LYS A 29 -3.49 13.31 18.07
CA LYS A 29 -3.83 14.68 18.50
C LYS A 29 -4.75 15.36 17.49
N LEU A 30 -4.44 15.23 16.19
CA LEU A 30 -5.26 15.76 15.11
C LEU A 30 -6.66 15.14 15.16
N ILE A 31 -6.77 13.80 15.21
CA ILE A 31 -8.04 13.08 15.28
C ILE A 31 -8.89 13.55 16.48
N ARG A 32 -8.29 13.71 17.66
CA ARG A 32 -9.00 14.22 18.85
C ARG A 32 -9.51 15.64 18.65
N ARG A 33 -8.71 16.51 18.02
CA ARG A 33 -9.13 17.89 17.69
C ARG A 33 -10.34 17.89 16.76
N LEU A 34 -10.28 17.07 15.70
CA LEU A 34 -11.34 16.96 14.69
C LEU A 34 -12.61 16.28 15.22
N GLY A 35 -12.50 15.39 16.21
CA GLY A 35 -13.63 14.78 16.90
C GLY A 35 -14.32 15.70 17.92
N ASN A 36 -13.79 16.89 18.18
CA ASN A 36 -14.43 17.87 19.01
C ASN A 36 -15.65 18.49 18.30
N LYS A 37 -16.81 18.51 18.96
CA LYS A 37 -18.07 19.03 18.39
C LYS A 37 -18.03 20.51 17.98
N ASP A 38 -17.06 21.28 18.51
CA ASP A 38 -16.84 22.68 18.19
C ASP A 38 -15.91 22.89 16.97
N CYS A 39 -15.39 21.82 16.36
CA CYS A 39 -14.54 21.88 15.19
C CYS A 39 -15.42 21.91 13.93
N ASP A 40 -15.48 23.05 13.25
CA ASP A 40 -16.09 23.17 11.93
C ASP A 40 -15.07 22.79 10.85
N LEU A 41 -15.06 21.52 10.50
CA LEU A 41 -14.16 20.97 9.48
C LEU A 41 -14.29 21.65 8.13
N GLN A 42 -15.50 22.05 7.77
CA GLN A 42 -15.75 22.71 6.51
C GLN A 42 -15.14 24.12 6.52
N ALA A 43 -15.29 24.86 7.61
CA ALA A 43 -14.69 26.19 7.75
C ALA A 43 -13.15 26.12 7.82
N GLU A 44 -12.58 25.12 8.50
CA GLU A 44 -11.12 24.91 8.52
C GLU A 44 -10.57 24.59 7.11
N GLU A 45 -11.29 23.75 6.34
CA GLU A 45 -10.95 23.41 4.97
C GLU A 45 -11.02 24.62 4.04
N GLU A 46 -12.12 25.40 4.13
CA GLU A 46 -12.27 26.62 3.34
C GLU A 46 -11.16 27.64 3.65
N GLN A 47 -10.78 27.81 4.92
CA GLN A 47 -9.66 28.66 5.33
C GLN A 47 -8.32 28.16 4.78
N ARG A 48 -8.10 26.85 4.80
CA ARG A 48 -6.90 26.24 4.26
C ARG A 48 -6.81 26.44 2.76
N GLN A 49 -7.86 26.16 2.00
CA GLN A 49 -7.93 26.40 0.56
C GLN A 49 -7.71 27.89 0.24
N ALA A 50 -8.36 28.77 0.95
CA ALA A 50 -8.18 30.21 0.78
C ALA A 50 -6.71 30.63 1.02
N LYS A 51 -6.07 30.06 2.03
CA LYS A 51 -4.65 30.31 2.30
C LYS A 51 -3.75 29.88 1.15
N ILE A 52 -3.92 28.66 0.61
CA ILE A 52 -3.13 28.17 -0.53
C ILE A 52 -3.36 29.06 -1.74
N LEU A 53 -4.62 29.34 -2.06
CA LEU A 53 -4.99 30.20 -3.18
C LEU A 53 -4.35 31.59 -3.07
N SER A 54 -4.23 32.13 -1.85
CA SER A 54 -3.59 33.43 -1.59
C SER A 54 -2.08 33.44 -1.84
N LEU A 55 -1.41 32.26 -1.80
CA LEU A 55 0.01 32.09 -2.04
C LEU A 55 0.36 31.92 -3.52
N ASP A 56 -0.63 31.83 -4.40
CA ASP A 56 -0.43 31.60 -5.83
C ASP A 56 0.34 32.72 -6.52
N LYS A 57 1.61 32.49 -6.80
CA LYS A 57 2.50 33.42 -7.51
C LYS A 57 2.11 33.62 -8.98
N GLY A 58 1.28 32.74 -9.56
CA GLY A 58 0.72 32.87 -10.90
C GLY A 58 -0.40 33.92 -11.00
N MET A 59 -0.88 34.39 -9.84
CA MET A 59 -1.91 35.44 -9.73
C MET A 59 -1.27 36.78 -9.34
N ARG A 60 -1.82 37.87 -9.85
CA ARG A 60 -1.43 39.23 -9.47
C ARG A 60 -2.68 40.08 -9.31
N ASN A 61 -2.90 40.65 -8.12
CA ASN A 61 -4.11 41.40 -7.79
C ASN A 61 -5.41 40.66 -8.09
N GLY A 62 -5.44 39.35 -7.78
CA GLY A 62 -6.61 38.49 -8.02
C GLY A 62 -6.84 38.11 -9.48
N LYS A 63 -5.94 38.49 -10.41
CA LYS A 63 -6.04 38.13 -11.82
C LYS A 63 -4.89 37.19 -12.24
N PRO A 64 -5.17 36.21 -13.12
CA PRO A 64 -4.14 35.32 -13.64
C PRO A 64 -3.09 36.14 -14.43
N PHE A 65 -1.83 35.93 -14.10
CA PHE A 65 -0.72 36.62 -14.73
C PHE A 65 0.14 35.66 -15.59
N TRP A 66 0.29 34.42 -15.14
CA TRP A 66 1.10 33.43 -15.86
C TRP A 66 0.39 32.80 -17.07
N ASN A 67 -0.90 33.10 -17.26
CA ASN A 67 -1.67 32.65 -18.42
C ASN A 67 -1.53 33.57 -19.65
N THR A 68 -0.94 34.74 -19.50
CA THR A 68 -0.89 35.72 -20.57
C THR A 68 -0.01 35.26 -21.75
N LEU A 69 -0.42 35.59 -22.97
CA LEU A 69 0.29 35.20 -24.19
C LEU A 69 1.75 35.71 -24.24
N SER A 70 1.97 36.93 -23.72
CA SER A 70 3.27 37.58 -23.67
C SER A 70 4.16 37.18 -22.49
N TYR A 71 3.70 36.25 -21.63
CA TYR A 71 4.50 35.83 -20.48
C TYR A 71 5.70 34.99 -20.95
N ASN A 72 6.91 35.37 -20.49
CA ASN A 72 8.11 34.60 -20.76
C ASN A 72 8.22 33.41 -19.81
N ASP A 73 8.16 32.18 -20.35
CA ASP A 73 8.25 30.92 -19.61
C ASP A 73 9.58 30.16 -19.84
N GLU A 74 10.61 30.83 -20.39
CA GLU A 74 11.93 30.21 -20.65
C GLU A 74 12.56 29.56 -19.39
N GLY A 75 12.35 30.16 -18.22
CA GLY A 75 12.85 29.63 -16.94
C GLY A 75 11.95 28.57 -16.27
N TRP A 76 10.89 28.10 -16.94
CA TRP A 76 10.04 27.07 -16.41
C TRP A 76 10.62 25.67 -16.67
N ILE A 77 10.36 24.74 -15.77
CA ILE A 77 10.88 23.37 -15.85
C ILE A 77 10.02 22.56 -16.83
N SER A 78 10.66 21.77 -17.67
CA SER A 78 9.97 20.83 -18.56
C SER A 78 9.42 19.66 -17.79
N HIS A 79 8.14 19.34 -18.03
CA HIS A 79 7.45 18.16 -17.51
C HIS A 79 6.62 17.52 -18.62
N SER A 80 6.50 16.21 -18.62
CA SER A 80 5.75 15.48 -19.65
C SER A 80 4.36 15.09 -19.16
N PHE A 81 3.31 15.65 -19.79
CA PHE A 81 1.93 15.20 -19.59
C PHE A 81 1.48 14.29 -20.77
N PRO A 82 0.65 13.27 -20.55
CA PRO A 82 0.14 12.77 -19.26
C PRO A 82 1.26 12.28 -18.32
N GLY A 83 1.11 12.53 -17.05
CA GLY A 83 2.06 12.12 -16.03
C GLY A 83 1.84 12.81 -14.69
N ASN A 84 2.41 12.22 -13.64
CA ASN A 84 2.38 12.77 -12.29
C ASN A 84 3.47 13.83 -12.14
N ILE A 85 3.10 14.96 -11.56
CA ILE A 85 3.96 16.13 -11.39
C ILE A 85 5.10 15.86 -10.39
N GLU A 86 4.93 14.92 -9.45
CA GLU A 86 5.92 14.54 -8.43
C GLU A 86 7.20 13.95 -9.05
N LYS A 87 7.14 13.46 -10.29
CA LYS A 87 8.32 13.05 -11.04
C LYS A 87 9.29 14.21 -11.28
N THR A 88 8.78 15.43 -11.31
CA THR A 88 9.54 16.67 -11.56
C THR A 88 9.67 17.53 -10.30
N PHE A 89 8.65 17.52 -9.44
CA PHE A 89 8.57 18.25 -8.18
C PHE A 89 8.21 17.25 -7.07
N PRO A 90 9.21 16.57 -6.45
CA PRO A 90 8.95 15.59 -5.40
C PRO A 90 8.16 16.16 -4.22
N ASP A 91 7.29 15.33 -3.63
CA ASP A 91 6.46 15.68 -2.47
C ASP A 91 5.64 16.98 -2.69
N PHE A 92 5.04 17.09 -3.88
CA PHE A 92 4.29 18.28 -4.27
C PHE A 92 2.84 18.19 -3.81
N ASP A 93 2.44 19.16 -2.98
CA ASP A 93 1.06 19.57 -2.74
C ASP A 93 0.97 21.08 -2.94
N GLY A 94 -0.08 21.60 -3.60
CA GLY A 94 -0.20 23.03 -3.80
C GLY A 94 -0.74 23.46 -5.16
N ILE A 95 -0.09 24.46 -5.77
CA ILE A 95 -0.51 25.01 -7.05
C ILE A 95 0.63 24.96 -8.06
N VAL A 96 0.40 24.28 -9.17
CA VAL A 96 1.31 24.26 -10.32
C VAL A 96 0.62 24.79 -11.56
N TRP A 97 1.37 25.55 -12.34
CA TRP A 97 0.94 26.04 -13.65
C TRP A 97 1.71 25.34 -14.75
N GLY A 98 0.98 24.83 -15.74
CA GLY A 98 1.54 24.26 -16.95
C GLY A 98 1.22 25.12 -18.19
N ARG A 99 2.18 25.29 -19.09
CA ARG A 99 2.02 26.04 -20.34
C ARG A 99 2.51 25.21 -21.51
N LYS A 100 1.76 25.25 -22.62
CA LYS A 100 2.13 24.62 -23.89
C LYS A 100 1.83 25.53 -25.04
N THR A 101 2.81 25.77 -25.88
CA THR A 101 2.61 26.42 -27.17
C THR A 101 2.20 25.36 -28.19
N VAL A 102 1.17 25.65 -28.95
CA VAL A 102 0.64 24.83 -30.05
C VAL A 102 0.55 25.67 -31.32
N ASP A 103 0.73 25.05 -32.50
CA ASP A 103 0.57 25.68 -33.77
C ASP A 103 -0.83 25.35 -34.35
N ILE A 104 -1.68 26.37 -34.46
CA ILE A 104 -3.03 26.26 -34.99
C ILE A 104 -2.99 26.31 -36.50
N PRO A 105 -3.49 25.29 -37.21
CA PRO A 105 -3.56 25.25 -38.66
C PRO A 105 -4.43 26.39 -39.24
N GLU A 106 -4.07 26.92 -40.39
CA GLU A 106 -4.82 28.02 -41.07
C GLU A 106 -6.30 27.66 -41.25
N GLN A 107 -6.59 26.40 -41.63
CA GLN A 107 -7.97 25.94 -41.85
C GLN A 107 -8.82 25.85 -40.56
N TRP A 108 -8.22 26.03 -39.39
CA TRP A 108 -8.93 26.07 -38.10
C TRP A 108 -9.25 27.49 -37.65
N GLU A 109 -8.72 28.51 -38.30
CA GLU A 109 -8.99 29.91 -37.95
C GLU A 109 -10.49 30.20 -37.91
N GLY A 110 -10.97 30.83 -36.88
CA GLY A 110 -12.35 31.19 -36.65
C GLY A 110 -13.28 30.00 -36.37
N LYS A 111 -12.78 28.76 -36.25
CA LYS A 111 -13.58 27.57 -35.95
C LYS A 111 -13.57 27.31 -34.47
N THR A 112 -14.71 26.88 -33.93
CA THR A 112 -14.78 26.37 -32.56
C THR A 112 -13.98 25.10 -32.43
N LEU A 113 -13.13 25.01 -31.37
CA LEU A 113 -12.30 23.84 -31.12
C LEU A 113 -12.74 23.19 -29.78
N SER A 114 -12.43 21.91 -29.64
CA SER A 114 -12.60 21.17 -28.39
C SER A 114 -11.24 20.78 -27.83
N LEU A 115 -10.95 21.20 -26.60
CA LEU A 115 -9.76 20.88 -25.85
C LEU A 115 -10.03 19.73 -24.88
N HIS A 116 -9.41 18.60 -25.09
CA HIS A 116 -9.45 17.44 -24.22
C HIS A 116 -8.16 17.41 -23.38
N MET A 117 -8.29 17.51 -22.05
CA MET A 117 -7.16 17.53 -21.11
C MET A 117 -7.06 16.24 -20.28
N GLY A 118 -7.90 15.23 -20.56
CA GLY A 118 -7.94 14.01 -19.75
C GLY A 118 -8.50 14.22 -18.35
N TYR A 119 -7.87 13.64 -17.35
CA TYR A 119 -8.24 13.75 -15.94
C TYR A 119 -7.17 14.55 -15.21
N VAL A 120 -7.56 15.61 -14.54
CA VAL A 120 -6.64 16.45 -13.74
C VAL A 120 -6.91 16.21 -12.25
N ASP A 121 -5.89 16.03 -11.49
CA ASP A 121 -5.95 15.80 -10.06
C ASP A 121 -5.49 17.08 -9.31
N ASP A 122 -6.29 17.73 -8.45
CA ASP A 122 -7.73 17.60 -8.09
C ASP A 122 -8.63 18.55 -8.89
N GLU A 123 -8.19 19.81 -9.03
CA GLU A 123 -8.92 20.90 -9.67
C GLU A 123 -8.06 21.56 -10.74
N ASP A 124 -8.71 22.04 -11.80
CA ASP A 124 -8.03 22.87 -12.79
C ASP A 124 -8.82 24.11 -13.18
N ILE A 125 -8.06 25.11 -13.65
CA ILE A 125 -8.56 26.20 -14.49
C ILE A 125 -7.71 26.22 -15.74
N THR A 126 -8.35 26.09 -16.89
CA THR A 126 -7.66 26.02 -18.19
C THR A 126 -7.93 27.28 -19.00
N TYR A 127 -6.87 27.79 -19.63
CA TYR A 127 -6.87 29.02 -20.41
C TYR A 127 -6.38 28.76 -21.85
N PHE A 128 -6.96 29.46 -22.80
CA PHE A 128 -6.48 29.52 -24.18
C PHE A 128 -6.14 30.98 -24.53
N ASN A 129 -4.89 31.26 -24.91
CA ASN A 129 -4.37 32.58 -25.18
C ASN A 129 -4.69 33.62 -24.09
N GLY A 130 -4.63 33.17 -22.81
CA GLY A 130 -4.89 34.04 -21.67
C GLY A 130 -6.38 34.18 -21.28
N ILE A 131 -7.30 33.64 -22.06
CA ILE A 131 -8.73 33.64 -21.77
C ILE A 131 -9.12 32.30 -21.13
N GLU A 132 -9.81 32.34 -20.01
CA GLU A 132 -10.35 31.14 -19.35
C GLU A 132 -11.41 30.49 -20.27
N ILE A 133 -11.24 29.18 -20.49
CA ILE A 133 -12.14 28.38 -21.31
C ILE A 133 -12.89 27.31 -20.48
N GLY A 134 -12.48 27.08 -19.25
CA GLY A 134 -13.18 26.18 -18.34
C GLY A 134 -12.41 25.88 -17.07
N SER A 135 -13.14 25.34 -16.10
CA SER A 135 -12.60 24.85 -14.85
C SER A 135 -13.38 23.63 -14.39
N THR A 136 -12.74 22.71 -13.69
CA THR A 136 -13.37 21.49 -13.18
C THR A 136 -12.75 21.10 -11.85
N LYS A 137 -13.59 20.64 -10.91
CA LYS A 137 -13.18 20.07 -9.63
C LYS A 137 -13.43 18.56 -9.61
N GLY A 138 -12.49 17.84 -8.98
CA GLY A 138 -12.54 16.40 -8.74
C GLY A 138 -11.79 15.58 -9.77
N TYR A 139 -10.90 14.71 -9.28
CA TYR A 139 -9.93 13.92 -10.05
C TYR A 139 -10.55 12.86 -10.99
N THR A 140 -11.79 12.43 -10.72
CA THR A 140 -12.50 11.41 -11.54
C THR A 140 -13.20 11.96 -12.77
N ARG A 141 -13.23 13.29 -12.96
CA ARG A 141 -13.92 13.93 -14.07
C ARG A 141 -12.97 14.19 -15.23
N SER A 142 -13.36 13.77 -16.43
CA SER A 142 -12.65 14.14 -17.65
C SER A 142 -12.85 15.60 -18.00
N ARG A 143 -11.80 16.28 -18.42
CA ARG A 143 -11.80 17.69 -18.84
C ARG A 143 -11.96 17.78 -20.34
N THR A 144 -13.05 18.41 -20.76
CA THR A 144 -13.27 18.76 -22.15
C THR A 144 -13.85 20.18 -22.19
N TYR A 145 -13.09 21.09 -22.79
CA TYR A 145 -13.44 22.50 -22.84
C TYR A 145 -13.62 22.98 -24.27
N GLU A 146 -14.63 23.80 -24.51
CA GLU A 146 -14.86 24.43 -25.81
C GLU A 146 -14.03 25.71 -25.91
N ILE A 147 -13.33 25.90 -27.04
CA ILE A 147 -12.64 27.14 -27.39
C ILE A 147 -13.47 27.83 -28.47
N PRO A 148 -14.12 28.96 -28.16
CA PRO A 148 -14.90 29.71 -29.13
C PRO A 148 -14.08 30.15 -30.34
N GLY A 149 -14.64 30.08 -31.55
CA GLY A 149 -13.92 30.38 -32.79
C GLY A 149 -13.32 31.77 -32.87
N ASN A 150 -13.92 32.76 -32.19
CA ASN A 150 -13.38 34.12 -32.14
C ASN A 150 -12.03 34.22 -31.39
N LEU A 151 -11.67 33.21 -30.61
CA LEU A 151 -10.36 33.10 -29.92
C LEU A 151 -9.32 32.34 -30.76
N VAL A 152 -9.76 31.64 -31.79
CA VAL A 152 -8.92 30.76 -32.61
C VAL A 152 -8.35 31.55 -33.79
N LYS A 153 -7.03 31.72 -33.78
CA LYS A 153 -6.25 32.33 -34.90
C LYS A 153 -5.18 31.38 -35.36
N ALA A 154 -4.91 31.36 -36.65
CA ALA A 154 -3.83 30.58 -37.23
C ALA A 154 -2.46 30.97 -36.64
N GLY A 155 -1.56 30.01 -36.53
CA GLY A 155 -0.23 30.20 -35.96
C GLY A 155 -0.17 29.85 -34.49
N LYS A 156 0.78 30.47 -33.75
CA LYS A 156 1.07 30.11 -32.36
C LYS A 156 -0.05 30.51 -31.41
N ALA A 157 -0.50 29.53 -30.62
CA ALA A 157 -1.40 29.73 -29.49
C ALA A 157 -0.82 29.09 -28.22
N VAL A 158 -1.25 29.55 -27.06
CA VAL A 158 -0.78 29.06 -25.77
C VAL A 158 -1.96 28.49 -24.99
N ILE A 159 -1.86 27.22 -24.62
CA ILE A 159 -2.71 26.57 -23.63
C ILE A 159 -2.02 26.70 -22.28
N THR A 160 -2.75 27.17 -21.27
CA THR A 160 -2.25 27.25 -19.91
C THR A 160 -3.22 26.52 -18.99
N VAL A 161 -2.72 25.66 -18.13
CA VAL A 161 -3.49 24.98 -17.08
C VAL A 161 -2.94 25.39 -15.72
N ARG A 162 -3.83 25.77 -14.82
CA ARG A 162 -3.55 25.96 -13.40
C ARG A 162 -4.14 24.77 -12.66
N ILE A 163 -3.31 23.97 -12.05
CA ILE A 163 -3.70 22.79 -11.29
C ILE A 163 -3.60 23.14 -9.82
N VAL A 164 -4.64 22.81 -9.05
CA VAL A 164 -4.66 22.87 -7.58
C VAL A 164 -4.76 21.46 -7.08
N ASP A 165 -3.74 21.06 -6.37
CA ASP A 165 -3.63 19.77 -5.70
C ASP A 165 -3.76 19.99 -4.19
N THR A 166 -4.66 19.23 -3.58
CA THR A 166 -4.99 19.36 -2.15
C THR A 166 -4.41 18.22 -1.32
N GLY A 167 -3.78 17.25 -1.96
CA GLY A 167 -3.08 16.11 -1.34
C GLY A 167 -3.23 14.83 -2.13
N GLY A 168 -2.29 13.93 -1.97
CA GLY A 168 -2.23 12.65 -2.70
C GLY A 168 -1.31 12.72 -3.89
N GLY A 169 -1.79 12.42 -5.08
CA GLY A 169 -1.02 12.54 -6.32
C GLY A 169 -1.49 13.71 -7.18
N CYS A 170 -0.59 14.47 -7.75
CA CYS A 170 -0.87 15.57 -8.66
C CYS A 170 -0.52 15.21 -10.09
N GLY A 171 -1.35 15.59 -11.06
CA GLY A 171 -1.01 15.40 -12.47
C GLY A 171 -2.16 15.43 -13.45
N ILE A 172 -1.84 15.07 -14.68
CA ILE A 172 -2.83 14.91 -15.75
C ILE A 172 -2.73 13.49 -16.28
N GLY A 173 -3.85 12.76 -16.30
CA GLY A 173 -3.97 11.40 -16.85
C GLY A 173 -4.85 11.35 -18.10
N GLY A 174 -4.65 10.34 -18.94
CA GLY A 174 -5.48 10.11 -20.11
C GLY A 174 -5.04 10.86 -21.38
N GLU A 175 -5.89 10.84 -22.40
CA GLU A 175 -5.57 11.45 -23.69
C GLU A 175 -5.68 12.98 -23.65
N MET A 176 -4.68 13.66 -24.24
CA MET A 176 -4.63 15.12 -24.33
C MET A 176 -4.56 15.53 -25.79
N LYS A 177 -5.60 16.21 -26.29
CA LYS A 177 -5.68 16.66 -27.69
C LYS A 177 -6.52 17.92 -27.85
N LEU A 178 -6.21 18.65 -28.90
CA LEU A 178 -7.02 19.77 -29.41
C LEU A 178 -7.66 19.31 -30.72
N SER A 179 -8.97 19.41 -30.85
CA SER A 179 -9.70 18.94 -32.02
C SER A 179 -10.68 19.98 -32.56
N LYS A 180 -10.82 19.99 -33.88
CA LYS A 180 -11.86 20.74 -34.60
C LYS A 180 -13.09 19.87 -34.83
N ASP A 181 -12.89 18.67 -35.34
CA ASP A 181 -13.91 17.68 -35.66
C ASP A 181 -13.42 16.26 -35.39
N VAL A 182 -14.29 15.27 -35.60
CA VAL A 182 -13.91 13.84 -35.52
C VAL A 182 -12.88 13.54 -36.64
N GLY A 183 -11.68 13.13 -36.22
CA GLY A 183 -10.57 12.82 -37.13
C GLY A 183 -9.66 14.00 -37.47
N ASP A 184 -9.98 15.24 -37.07
CA ASP A 184 -9.16 16.43 -37.28
C ASP A 184 -8.71 17.01 -35.92
N TRP A 185 -7.54 16.54 -35.42
CA TRP A 185 -6.99 16.86 -34.12
C TRP A 185 -5.47 16.93 -34.12
N ILE A 186 -4.92 17.62 -33.13
CA ILE A 186 -3.49 17.66 -32.83
C ILE A 186 -3.27 17.17 -31.39
N LEU A 187 -2.21 16.39 -31.18
CA LEU A 187 -1.82 15.96 -29.81
C LEU A 187 -1.19 17.15 -29.08
N ILE A 188 -1.59 17.31 -27.85
CA ILE A 188 -0.99 18.28 -26.93
C ILE A 188 -0.31 17.60 -25.74
N SER A 189 -0.24 16.26 -25.74
CA SER A 189 0.61 15.46 -24.85
C SER A 189 2.10 15.74 -25.06
N GLY A 190 2.93 15.19 -24.18
CA GLY A 190 4.39 15.36 -24.20
C GLY A 190 4.85 16.55 -23.37
N GLU A 191 5.86 17.26 -23.83
CA GLU A 191 6.54 18.28 -23.04
C GLU A 191 5.70 19.55 -22.84
N TRP A 192 5.57 19.98 -21.57
CA TRP A 192 4.96 21.22 -21.12
C TRP A 192 5.97 21.99 -20.27
N LYS A 193 5.88 23.28 -20.22
CA LYS A 193 6.61 24.13 -19.29
C LYS A 193 5.81 24.28 -17.99
N CYS A 194 6.37 23.82 -16.85
CA CYS A 194 5.70 23.82 -15.57
C CYS A 194 6.44 24.67 -14.53
N LYS A 195 5.64 25.29 -13.64
CA LYS A 195 6.17 26.09 -12.53
C LYS A 195 5.27 26.01 -11.31
N VAL A 196 5.87 25.72 -10.17
CA VAL A 196 5.20 25.75 -8.87
C VAL A 196 4.88 27.20 -8.49
N ALA A 197 3.61 27.48 -8.24
CA ALA A 197 3.12 28.78 -7.82
C ALA A 197 2.98 28.90 -6.30
N ALA A 198 2.52 27.85 -5.67
CA ALA A 198 2.47 27.69 -4.22
C ALA A 198 2.76 26.24 -3.90
N GLN A 199 3.58 26.00 -2.90
CA GLN A 199 3.78 24.68 -2.30
C GLN A 199 3.42 24.81 -0.82
N SER A 200 2.60 23.92 -0.35
CA SER A 200 2.23 23.87 1.05
C SER A 200 2.41 22.45 1.50
N HIS A 201 3.25 22.22 2.50
CA HIS A 201 3.08 21.03 3.34
C HIS A 201 1.81 21.26 4.12
N ILE A 202 0.73 20.79 3.53
CA ILE A 202 -0.56 20.88 4.17
C ILE A 202 -0.72 19.54 4.85
N ASP A 203 -0.89 19.58 6.16
CA ASP A 203 -1.45 18.44 6.85
C ASP A 203 -2.72 18.04 6.08
N PRO A 204 -2.78 16.81 5.56
CA PRO A 204 -3.90 16.42 4.72
C PRO A 204 -5.19 16.73 5.45
N VAL A 205 -6.16 17.26 4.73
CA VAL A 205 -7.54 17.32 5.24
C VAL A 205 -7.84 15.90 5.66
N PHE A 206 -8.22 15.78 6.89
CA PHE A 206 -8.52 14.51 7.48
C PHE A 206 -9.79 13.95 6.84
N GLU A 207 -9.62 13.30 5.71
CA GLU A 207 -10.70 12.61 5.07
C GLU A 207 -11.11 11.41 5.92
N MET A 208 -12.32 11.43 6.46
CA MET A 208 -12.86 10.32 7.23
C MET A 208 -12.99 9.11 6.31
N ASN A 209 -12.04 8.21 6.40
CA ASN A 209 -12.02 6.95 5.66
C ASN A 209 -11.69 5.77 6.60
N PRO A 210 -11.92 4.53 6.18
CA PRO A 210 -11.70 3.36 7.05
C PRO A 210 -10.26 3.16 7.52
N ASN A 211 -9.28 3.84 6.92
CA ASN A 211 -7.87 3.76 7.30
C ASN A 211 -7.43 4.80 8.33
N VAL A 212 -8.35 5.68 8.74
CA VAL A 212 -8.10 6.59 9.86
C VAL A 212 -7.84 5.79 11.14
N GLN A 213 -6.79 6.17 11.87
CA GLN A 213 -6.41 5.50 13.11
C GLN A 213 -7.60 5.45 14.08
N THR A 214 -7.81 4.31 14.69
CA THR A 214 -8.83 4.05 15.71
C THR A 214 -10.28 4.04 15.24
N VAL A 215 -10.59 4.44 14.01
CA VAL A 215 -11.98 4.62 13.56
C VAL A 215 -12.77 3.31 13.58
N LEU A 216 -12.16 2.20 13.16
CA LEU A 216 -12.81 0.90 13.16
C LEU A 216 -12.85 0.28 14.55
N TYR A 217 -11.85 0.54 15.39
CA TYR A 217 -11.91 0.19 16.80
C TYR A 217 -13.10 0.87 17.48
N ASN A 218 -13.21 2.19 17.37
CA ASN A 218 -14.28 2.97 17.99
C ASN A 218 -15.68 2.61 17.46
N GLY A 219 -15.78 2.38 16.14
CA GLY A 219 -17.09 2.12 15.48
C GLY A 219 -17.53 0.67 15.51
N MET A 220 -16.60 -0.29 15.56
CA MET A 220 -16.91 -1.70 15.34
C MET A 220 -16.43 -2.64 16.45
N ILE A 221 -15.38 -2.29 17.19
CA ILE A 221 -14.80 -3.17 18.21
C ILE A 221 -15.24 -2.75 19.61
N HIS A 222 -15.00 -1.51 20.00
CA HIS A 222 -15.39 -0.99 21.32
C HIS A 222 -16.88 -1.21 21.66
N PRO A 223 -17.84 -1.02 20.73
CA PRO A 223 -19.25 -1.30 21.00
C PRO A 223 -19.56 -2.77 21.31
N LEU A 224 -18.65 -3.70 20.97
CA LEU A 224 -18.80 -5.13 21.24
C LEU A 224 -18.25 -5.54 22.61
N ALA A 225 -17.53 -4.67 23.33
CA ALA A 225 -16.91 -4.99 24.62
C ALA A 225 -17.84 -5.63 25.64
N PRO A 226 -19.16 -5.30 25.72
CA PRO A 226 -20.08 -5.99 26.62
C PRO A 226 -20.33 -7.47 26.30
N TYR A 227 -20.03 -7.92 25.06
CA TYR A 227 -20.27 -9.29 24.65
C TYR A 227 -19.14 -10.22 25.07
N LYS A 228 -19.48 -11.36 25.64
CA LYS A 228 -18.51 -12.42 25.96
C LYS A 228 -18.32 -13.35 24.77
N PHE A 229 -17.06 -13.65 24.44
CA PHE A 229 -16.67 -14.62 23.42
C PHE A 229 -15.50 -15.48 23.91
N ARG A 230 -15.17 -16.54 23.19
CA ARG A 230 -14.10 -17.48 23.56
C ARG A 230 -12.73 -17.13 22.97
N GLY A 231 -12.69 -16.37 21.90
CA GLY A 231 -11.46 -16.02 21.20
C GLY A 231 -11.75 -15.20 19.95
N VAL A 232 -10.70 -14.74 19.30
CA VAL A 232 -10.73 -13.93 18.09
C VAL A 232 -10.05 -14.68 16.96
N ILE A 233 -10.59 -14.59 15.75
CA ILE A 233 -9.90 -14.91 14.51
C ILE A 233 -9.61 -13.62 13.74
N TRP A 234 -8.36 -13.45 13.33
CA TRP A 234 -7.88 -12.23 12.68
C TRP A 234 -7.30 -12.53 11.30
N TYR A 235 -7.89 -11.96 10.26
CA TYR A 235 -7.44 -12.12 8.88
C TYR A 235 -7.22 -10.75 8.24
N GLN A 236 -6.01 -10.25 8.30
CA GLN A 236 -5.60 -8.94 7.79
C GLN A 236 -4.08 -8.92 7.64
N GLY A 237 -3.54 -8.02 6.86
CA GLY A 237 -2.11 -7.78 6.71
C GLY A 237 -1.73 -7.21 5.35
N GLU A 238 -2.51 -7.47 4.33
CA GLU A 238 -2.24 -7.16 2.93
C GLU A 238 -1.92 -5.66 2.73
N ASN A 239 -2.71 -4.79 3.33
CA ASN A 239 -2.53 -3.34 3.21
C ASN A 239 -1.37 -2.77 4.06
N ASN A 240 -0.77 -3.58 4.93
CA ASN A 240 0.43 -3.23 5.69
C ASN A 240 1.72 -3.75 5.04
N VAL A 241 1.65 -4.43 3.89
CA VAL A 241 2.84 -4.85 3.13
C VAL A 241 3.70 -3.63 2.79
N GLY A 242 5.02 -3.77 2.95
CA GLY A 242 5.98 -2.65 2.89
C GLY A 242 6.25 -1.98 4.24
N ARG A 243 5.42 -2.25 5.27
CA ARG A 243 5.58 -1.71 6.63
C ARG A 243 5.71 -2.81 7.70
N ALA A 244 6.36 -3.93 7.35
CA ALA A 244 6.47 -5.10 8.21
C ALA A 244 7.16 -4.81 9.56
N THR A 245 8.14 -3.92 9.59
CA THR A 245 8.81 -3.49 10.83
C THR A 245 7.83 -2.82 11.81
N GLN A 246 6.97 -1.96 11.30
CA GLN A 246 5.92 -1.32 12.09
C GLN A 246 4.83 -2.33 12.49
N TYR A 247 4.46 -3.24 11.58
CA TYR A 247 3.46 -4.28 11.83
C TYR A 247 3.87 -5.25 12.97
N ARG A 248 5.17 -5.51 13.14
CA ARG A 248 5.71 -6.29 14.30
C ARG A 248 5.40 -5.67 15.65
N ILE A 249 5.20 -4.35 15.68
CA ILE A 249 4.80 -3.61 16.88
C ILE A 249 3.27 -3.58 16.97
N LEU A 250 2.60 -3.28 15.86
CA LEU A 250 1.17 -3.01 15.85
C LEU A 250 0.30 -4.25 16.05
N LEU A 251 0.73 -5.43 15.55
CA LEU A 251 -0.08 -6.64 15.71
C LEU A 251 -0.16 -7.11 17.17
N PRO A 252 0.96 -7.21 17.92
CA PRO A 252 0.89 -7.46 19.36
C PRO A 252 0.10 -6.37 20.12
N LEU A 253 0.29 -5.12 19.75
CA LEU A 253 -0.41 -3.99 20.37
C LEU A 253 -1.94 -4.07 20.16
N LEU A 254 -2.38 -4.46 18.97
CA LEU A 254 -3.79 -4.73 18.68
C LEU A 254 -4.35 -5.81 19.60
N ILE A 255 -3.66 -6.95 19.70
CA ILE A 255 -4.06 -8.08 20.54
C ILE A 255 -4.16 -7.64 22.00
N GLN A 256 -3.15 -6.95 22.51
CA GLN A 256 -3.12 -6.45 23.86
C GLN A 256 -4.26 -5.45 24.12
N SER A 257 -4.45 -4.47 23.22
CA SER A 257 -5.49 -3.45 23.40
C SER A 257 -6.89 -4.04 23.46
N TRP A 258 -7.16 -5.12 22.68
CA TRP A 258 -8.46 -5.81 22.76
C TRP A 258 -8.60 -6.66 24.01
N ARG A 259 -7.53 -7.34 24.46
CA ARG A 259 -7.53 -8.08 25.73
C ARG A 259 -7.77 -7.16 26.92
N GLU A 260 -7.16 -5.98 26.94
CA GLU A 260 -7.39 -4.95 27.95
C GLU A 260 -8.84 -4.46 27.96
N GLU A 261 -9.42 -4.19 26.77
CA GLU A 261 -10.81 -3.75 26.63
C GLU A 261 -11.80 -4.76 27.23
N TRP A 262 -11.56 -6.06 27.03
CA TRP A 262 -12.42 -7.12 27.59
C TRP A 262 -12.02 -7.58 28.99
N GLY A 263 -10.88 -7.15 29.52
CA GLY A 263 -10.31 -7.64 30.76
C GLY A 263 -10.08 -9.14 30.76
N ASN A 264 -9.71 -9.71 29.61
CA ASN A 264 -9.59 -11.15 29.44
C ASN A 264 -8.51 -11.51 28.40
N ASP A 265 -7.60 -12.41 28.78
CA ASP A 265 -6.55 -12.93 27.91
C ASP A 265 -7.05 -14.06 27.01
N PHE A 266 -8.02 -13.77 26.14
CA PHE A 266 -8.61 -14.72 25.23
C PHE A 266 -7.63 -15.14 24.10
N PRO A 267 -7.78 -16.36 23.55
CA PRO A 267 -7.01 -16.81 22.38
C PRO A 267 -7.22 -15.91 21.14
N PHE A 268 -6.13 -15.67 20.45
CA PHE A 268 -6.12 -14.87 19.23
C PHE A 268 -5.50 -15.66 18.08
N TYR A 269 -6.29 -16.03 17.05
CA TYR A 269 -5.85 -16.86 15.97
C TYR A 269 -5.70 -16.06 14.69
N LEU A 270 -4.45 -15.96 14.21
CA LEU A 270 -4.07 -15.22 13.02
C LEU A 270 -4.23 -16.08 11.77
N VAL A 271 -4.59 -15.46 10.65
CA VAL A 271 -4.40 -16.04 9.32
C VAL A 271 -3.17 -15.39 8.71
N GLN A 272 -2.15 -16.19 8.42
CA GLN A 272 -0.95 -15.72 7.73
C GLN A 272 -1.29 -15.29 6.30
N LEU A 273 -0.61 -14.28 5.74
CA LEU A 273 -0.79 -13.91 4.34
C LEU A 273 -0.53 -15.10 3.40
N ALA A 274 -1.46 -15.37 2.51
CA ALA A 274 -1.32 -16.39 1.47
C ALA A 274 -0.27 -15.99 0.42
N ASN A 275 0.12 -16.92 -0.42
CA ASN A 275 0.95 -16.63 -1.58
C ASN A 275 0.17 -15.80 -2.61
N TYR A 276 0.84 -14.79 -3.20
CA TYR A 276 0.25 -13.83 -4.14
C TYR A 276 1.33 -13.26 -5.05
N LEU A 277 0.97 -12.71 -6.22
CA LEU A 277 1.86 -12.16 -7.25
C LEU A 277 2.68 -13.24 -8.00
N GLU A 278 3.57 -12.78 -8.87
CA GLU A 278 4.42 -13.66 -9.65
C GLU A 278 5.49 -14.36 -8.80
N ARG A 279 5.95 -15.49 -9.28
CA ARG A 279 7.06 -16.21 -8.65
C ARG A 279 8.37 -15.59 -9.07
N ALA A 280 9.27 -15.44 -8.12
CA ALA A 280 10.63 -15.02 -8.41
C ALA A 280 11.47 -16.21 -8.88
N ASP A 281 12.26 -16.02 -9.94
CA ASP A 281 13.21 -17.03 -10.44
C ASP A 281 14.42 -17.18 -9.51
N GLU A 282 14.85 -16.08 -8.90
CA GLU A 282 15.99 -16.02 -7.98
C GLU A 282 15.53 -15.66 -6.55
N PRO A 283 16.23 -16.15 -5.50
CA PRO A 283 15.90 -15.80 -4.13
C PRO A 283 16.28 -14.35 -3.83
N GLY A 284 15.35 -13.57 -3.33
CA GLY A 284 15.54 -12.14 -3.06
C GLY A 284 14.78 -11.66 -1.84
N ASP A 285 14.67 -10.34 -1.71
CA ASP A 285 13.84 -9.71 -0.70
C ASP A 285 12.37 -9.69 -1.15
N SER A 286 11.45 -9.78 -0.19
CA SER A 286 10.02 -9.79 -0.41
C SER A 286 9.32 -9.12 0.76
N GLN A 287 8.67 -8.02 0.51
CA GLN A 287 7.88 -7.30 1.52
C GLN A 287 6.71 -8.17 2.03
N TRP A 288 6.18 -9.05 1.18
CA TRP A 288 5.15 -10.01 1.52
C TRP A 288 5.66 -11.06 2.52
N ALA A 289 6.86 -11.58 2.29
CA ALA A 289 7.52 -12.51 3.21
C ALA A 289 7.89 -11.85 4.54
N GLU A 290 8.32 -10.58 4.52
CA GLU A 290 8.61 -9.81 5.74
C GLU A 290 7.37 -9.63 6.61
N LEU A 291 6.20 -9.40 5.99
CA LEU A 291 4.95 -9.29 6.76
C LEU A 291 4.51 -10.66 7.31
N ARG A 292 4.64 -11.76 6.53
CA ARG A 292 4.40 -13.12 7.06
C ARG A 292 5.32 -13.44 8.24
N GLU A 293 6.56 -12.99 8.19
CA GLU A 293 7.49 -13.14 9.31
C GLU A 293 7.04 -12.33 10.54
N ALA A 294 6.50 -11.13 10.37
CA ALA A 294 5.94 -10.37 11.48
C ALA A 294 4.75 -11.10 12.13
N GLN A 295 3.86 -11.69 11.32
CA GLN A 295 2.75 -12.52 11.80
C GLN A 295 3.26 -13.77 12.54
N ARG A 296 4.27 -14.47 11.97
CA ARG A 296 4.87 -15.66 12.57
C ARG A 296 5.52 -15.33 13.92
N GLN A 297 6.28 -14.25 14.03
CA GLN A 297 6.92 -13.83 15.27
C GLN A 297 5.88 -13.52 16.35
N THR A 298 4.78 -12.85 16.00
CA THR A 298 3.69 -12.61 16.93
C THR A 298 3.10 -13.92 17.46
N ALA A 299 2.84 -14.90 16.59
CA ALA A 299 2.32 -16.20 17.02
C ALA A 299 3.28 -17.02 17.86
N LEU A 300 4.60 -16.79 17.72
CA LEU A 300 5.62 -17.52 18.49
C LEU A 300 5.92 -16.91 19.87
N TYR A 301 5.89 -15.59 19.96
CA TYR A 301 6.41 -14.89 21.13
C TYR A 301 5.35 -14.32 22.05
N TYR A 302 4.07 -14.39 21.66
CA TYR A 302 2.97 -13.90 22.48
C TYR A 302 2.06 -15.04 22.92
N ASP A 303 1.73 -15.05 24.21
CA ASP A 303 0.88 -16.09 24.82
C ASP A 303 -0.54 -16.07 24.23
N ASN A 304 -1.16 -17.25 24.16
CA ASN A 304 -2.50 -17.44 23.61
C ASN A 304 -2.68 -16.88 22.18
N VAL A 305 -1.63 -16.94 21.35
CA VAL A 305 -1.69 -16.58 19.92
C VAL A 305 -1.33 -17.79 19.06
N GLY A 306 -2.20 -18.15 18.14
CA GLY A 306 -1.95 -19.21 17.16
C GLY A 306 -2.02 -18.66 15.73
N MET A 307 -1.49 -19.39 14.75
CA MET A 307 -1.49 -18.95 13.36
C MET A 307 -1.87 -20.06 12.38
N ALA A 308 -2.88 -19.82 11.58
CA ALA A 308 -3.21 -20.65 10.42
C ALA A 308 -2.33 -20.23 9.24
N VAL A 309 -1.38 -21.08 8.88
CA VAL A 309 -0.51 -20.87 7.71
C VAL A 309 -1.30 -21.09 6.43
N THR A 310 -1.19 -20.18 5.46
CA THR A 310 -1.97 -20.22 4.20
C THR A 310 -1.11 -20.01 2.95
N ILE A 311 0.20 -20.18 3.08
CA ILE A 311 1.20 -19.98 2.03
C ILE A 311 1.02 -20.91 0.80
N ASP A 312 0.25 -21.98 0.95
CA ASP A 312 0.01 -23.05 -0.03
C ASP A 312 -1.36 -22.96 -0.73
N ILE A 313 -2.21 -22.02 -0.36
CA ILE A 313 -3.61 -21.93 -0.83
C ILE A 313 -4.01 -20.57 -1.44
N GLY A 314 -3.04 -19.72 -1.75
CA GLY A 314 -3.26 -18.45 -2.44
C GLY A 314 -3.39 -18.61 -3.96
N ASP A 315 -3.49 -17.48 -4.64
CA ASP A 315 -3.59 -17.37 -6.09
C ASP A 315 -2.68 -16.23 -6.57
N MET A 316 -1.85 -16.46 -7.58
CA MET A 316 -0.91 -15.45 -8.07
C MET A 316 -1.61 -14.21 -8.66
N ASN A 317 -2.82 -14.36 -9.17
CA ASN A 317 -3.57 -13.30 -9.85
C ASN A 317 -4.69 -12.70 -8.98
N ASP A 318 -4.95 -13.27 -7.79
CA ASP A 318 -6.03 -12.82 -6.92
C ASP A 318 -5.54 -12.78 -5.47
N ILE A 319 -5.47 -11.57 -4.91
CA ILE A 319 -5.09 -11.36 -3.50
C ILE A 319 -6.07 -12.06 -2.52
N HIS A 320 -7.27 -12.45 -2.99
CA HIS A 320 -8.32 -13.09 -2.21
C HIS A 320 -8.32 -14.61 -2.40
N PRO A 321 -7.63 -15.39 -1.55
CA PRO A 321 -7.60 -16.85 -1.68
C PRO A 321 -9.01 -17.44 -1.69
N LYS A 322 -9.32 -18.26 -2.70
CA LYS A 322 -10.67 -18.85 -2.86
C LYS A 322 -10.94 -20.01 -1.91
N ASN A 323 -9.87 -20.70 -1.46
CA ASN A 323 -9.99 -21.87 -0.56
C ASN A 323 -10.25 -21.46 0.90
N LYS A 324 -11.38 -20.81 1.17
CA LYS A 324 -11.77 -20.38 2.52
C LYS A 324 -12.12 -21.54 3.45
N GLN A 325 -12.47 -22.71 2.90
CA GLN A 325 -12.72 -23.91 3.69
C GLN A 325 -11.44 -24.38 4.41
N GLU A 326 -10.31 -24.38 3.72
CA GLU A 326 -9.03 -24.78 4.32
C GLU A 326 -8.56 -23.74 5.36
N VAL A 327 -8.73 -22.45 5.10
CA VAL A 327 -8.48 -21.40 6.12
C VAL A 327 -9.30 -21.66 7.37
N GLY A 328 -10.60 -21.87 7.22
CA GLY A 328 -11.51 -22.18 8.34
C GLY A 328 -11.15 -23.48 9.06
N ARG A 329 -10.75 -24.54 8.32
CA ARG A 329 -10.30 -25.80 8.91
C ARG A 329 -9.06 -25.61 9.79
N ARG A 330 -8.03 -24.87 9.31
CA ARG A 330 -6.80 -24.61 10.07
C ARG A 330 -7.05 -23.77 11.32
N LEU A 331 -7.90 -22.74 11.21
CA LEU A 331 -8.35 -21.97 12.38
C LEU A 331 -9.13 -22.83 13.40
N ALA A 332 -10.00 -23.72 12.90
CA ALA A 332 -10.76 -24.64 13.76
C ALA A 332 -9.85 -25.65 14.48
N LEU A 333 -8.77 -26.12 13.84
CA LEU A 333 -7.79 -26.99 14.51
C LEU A 333 -7.11 -26.28 15.69
N LEU A 334 -6.68 -25.02 15.50
CA LEU A 334 -6.12 -24.21 16.59
C LEU A 334 -7.13 -24.04 17.73
N ALA A 335 -8.37 -23.64 17.43
CA ALA A 335 -9.39 -23.47 18.45
C ALA A 335 -9.70 -24.76 19.20
N ARG A 336 -9.80 -25.90 18.51
CA ARG A 336 -10.05 -27.20 19.11
C ARG A 336 -8.91 -27.63 20.04
N ALA A 337 -7.65 -27.44 19.62
CA ALA A 337 -6.52 -27.79 20.44
C ALA A 337 -6.37 -26.84 21.63
N ASP A 338 -6.24 -25.53 21.38
CA ASP A 338 -5.81 -24.57 22.40
C ASP A 338 -6.98 -24.03 23.23
N THR A 339 -8.16 -23.74 22.61
CA THR A 339 -9.32 -23.21 23.35
C THR A 339 -10.13 -24.32 24.01
N TYR A 340 -10.29 -25.48 23.35
CA TYR A 340 -11.15 -26.56 23.80
C TYR A 340 -10.40 -27.77 24.35
N GLY A 341 -9.05 -27.77 24.32
CA GLY A 341 -8.19 -28.76 24.94
C GLY A 341 -8.19 -30.13 24.28
N GLU A 342 -8.54 -30.22 22.98
CA GLU A 342 -8.49 -31.47 22.24
C GLU A 342 -7.04 -31.87 21.94
N ARG A 343 -6.70 -33.12 22.08
CA ARG A 343 -5.35 -33.64 21.74
C ARG A 343 -5.26 -33.96 20.25
N ILE A 344 -5.13 -32.93 19.44
CA ILE A 344 -5.01 -33.00 17.97
C ILE A 344 -3.83 -32.18 17.48
N VAL A 345 -3.31 -32.51 16.30
CA VAL A 345 -2.30 -31.72 15.63
C VAL A 345 -2.96 -30.48 15.03
N CYS A 346 -2.58 -29.29 15.45
CA CYS A 346 -3.19 -28.02 15.05
C CYS A 346 -2.26 -27.09 14.25
N SER A 347 -0.97 -27.36 14.26
CA SER A 347 0.04 -26.57 13.52
C SER A 347 0.87 -27.44 12.60
N GLY A 348 1.38 -26.87 11.51
CA GLY A 348 2.45 -27.44 10.69
C GLY A 348 3.82 -27.29 11.35
N PRO A 349 4.91 -27.71 10.69
CA PRO A 349 6.25 -27.59 11.23
C PRO A 349 6.62 -26.16 11.57
N VAL A 350 7.10 -25.94 12.78
CA VAL A 350 7.54 -24.64 13.31
C VAL A 350 9.06 -24.64 13.45
N TYR A 351 9.72 -23.79 12.67
CA TYR A 351 11.17 -23.59 12.80
C TYR A 351 11.52 -23.05 14.21
N GLN A 352 12.50 -23.70 14.87
CA GLN A 352 12.93 -23.34 16.22
C GLN A 352 14.34 -22.75 16.24
N THR A 353 15.32 -23.51 15.78
CA THR A 353 16.74 -23.12 15.86
C THR A 353 17.53 -23.70 14.72
N TYR A 354 18.73 -23.19 14.54
CA TYR A 354 19.69 -23.71 13.57
C TYR A 354 21.11 -23.82 14.13
N ARG A 355 21.92 -24.66 13.48
CA ARG A 355 23.36 -24.72 13.68
C ARG A 355 24.09 -24.90 12.37
N VAL A 356 25.26 -24.28 12.27
CA VAL A 356 26.15 -24.44 11.11
C VAL A 356 27.11 -25.58 11.33
N LYS A 357 27.27 -26.44 10.33
CA LYS A 357 28.25 -27.55 10.34
C LYS A 357 28.97 -27.61 8.97
N GLY A 358 30.16 -27.02 8.90
CA GLY A 358 30.94 -26.91 7.66
C GLY A 358 30.20 -26.03 6.63
N ASP A 359 29.87 -26.58 5.50
CA ASP A 359 29.16 -25.94 4.38
C ASP A 359 27.63 -26.14 4.45
N ARG A 360 27.09 -26.60 5.58
CA ARG A 360 25.68 -26.93 5.77
C ARG A 360 25.08 -26.18 6.94
N VAL A 361 23.79 -25.91 6.87
CA VAL A 361 22.96 -25.44 7.99
C VAL A 361 21.96 -26.54 8.35
N ILE A 362 21.86 -26.85 9.62
CA ILE A 362 20.93 -27.84 10.15
C ILE A 362 19.85 -27.06 10.91
N LEU A 363 18.62 -27.21 10.47
CA LEU A 363 17.43 -26.56 11.00
C LEU A 363 16.64 -27.56 11.84
N SER A 364 16.19 -27.18 13.04
CA SER A 364 15.34 -27.99 13.92
C SER A 364 13.92 -27.46 13.92
N PHE A 365 12.95 -28.37 13.96
CA PHE A 365 11.52 -28.06 13.91
C PHE A 365 10.77 -28.71 15.06
N GLU A 366 9.80 -27.96 15.61
CA GLU A 366 8.71 -28.48 16.44
C GLU A 366 7.46 -28.71 15.60
N CYS A 367 6.40 -29.27 16.20
CA CYS A 367 5.14 -29.62 15.54
C CYS A 367 5.36 -30.51 14.29
N ALA A 368 6.38 -31.38 14.35
CA ALA A 368 6.71 -32.34 13.29
C ALA A 368 5.94 -33.67 13.46
N ASP A 369 4.73 -33.63 13.98
CA ASP A 369 3.90 -34.81 14.26
C ASP A 369 3.72 -35.69 13.01
N GLY A 370 4.05 -36.96 13.14
CA GLY A 370 4.05 -37.91 12.02
C GLY A 370 5.20 -37.74 11.04
N GLY A 371 6.22 -36.96 11.41
CA GLY A 371 7.44 -36.68 10.64
C GLY A 371 7.29 -35.54 9.63
N LEU A 372 8.44 -34.96 9.26
CA LEU A 372 8.54 -34.00 8.18
C LEU A 372 8.45 -34.70 6.83
N LYS A 373 7.77 -34.09 5.87
CA LYS A 373 7.65 -34.58 4.49
C LYS A 373 7.34 -33.47 3.50
N THR A 374 7.37 -33.78 2.22
CA THR A 374 6.92 -32.87 1.16
C THR A 374 5.46 -33.16 0.80
N SER A 375 4.69 -32.11 0.51
CA SER A 375 3.24 -32.20 0.20
C SER A 375 2.95 -32.95 -1.10
N ASP A 376 3.92 -32.94 -2.03
CA ASP A 376 3.80 -33.53 -3.37
C ASP A 376 4.65 -34.79 -3.56
N GLY A 377 5.35 -35.25 -2.52
CA GLY A 377 6.27 -36.40 -2.58
C GLY A 377 7.52 -36.20 -3.42
N LYS A 378 7.79 -34.95 -3.87
CA LYS A 378 8.96 -34.60 -4.68
C LYS A 378 10.11 -34.08 -3.81
N LYS A 379 11.19 -33.67 -4.47
CA LYS A 379 12.30 -32.95 -3.82
C LYS A 379 11.77 -31.74 -3.05
N MET A 380 12.36 -31.49 -1.88
CA MET A 380 12.02 -30.32 -1.07
C MET A 380 12.41 -29.03 -1.78
N THR A 381 11.54 -28.02 -1.70
CA THR A 381 11.69 -26.72 -2.37
C THR A 381 11.45 -25.58 -1.40
N GLY A 382 11.83 -24.36 -1.81
CA GLY A 382 11.58 -23.13 -1.07
C GLY A 382 12.70 -22.72 -0.11
N PHE A 383 13.82 -23.43 -0.07
CA PHE A 383 14.97 -23.05 0.74
C PHE A 383 15.96 -22.21 -0.06
N ALA A 384 16.47 -21.15 0.59
CA ALA A 384 17.59 -20.35 0.10
C ALA A 384 18.59 -20.13 1.24
N ILE A 385 19.88 -20.05 0.91
CA ILE A 385 20.98 -19.96 1.87
C ILE A 385 21.91 -18.82 1.47
N ALA A 386 22.47 -18.11 2.45
CA ALA A 386 23.43 -17.03 2.23
C ALA A 386 24.64 -17.13 3.18
N GLY A 387 25.78 -16.64 2.71
CA GLY A 387 27.00 -16.43 3.49
C GLY A 387 27.08 -15.01 4.06
N ILE A 388 28.32 -14.57 4.32
CA ILE A 388 28.59 -13.25 4.90
C ILE A 388 28.25 -12.09 3.96
N ASP A 389 28.26 -12.32 2.68
CA ASP A 389 27.87 -11.36 1.65
C ASP A 389 26.37 -11.03 1.64
N GLY A 390 25.57 -11.84 2.33
CA GLY A 390 24.12 -11.68 2.41
C GLY A 390 23.37 -12.03 1.12
N LYS A 391 24.06 -12.51 0.09
CA LYS A 391 23.45 -12.92 -1.17
C LYS A 391 22.86 -14.32 -1.04
N TYR A 392 21.54 -14.43 -1.19
CA TYR A 392 20.85 -15.71 -1.14
C TYR A 392 20.96 -16.46 -2.46
N HIS A 393 21.16 -17.79 -2.36
CA HIS A 393 21.15 -18.74 -3.45
C HIS A 393 20.18 -19.88 -3.13
N TRP A 394 19.51 -20.41 -4.13
CA TRP A 394 18.68 -21.60 -3.95
C TRP A 394 19.51 -22.74 -3.35
N ALA A 395 18.90 -23.45 -2.43
CA ALA A 395 19.56 -24.48 -1.65
C ALA A 395 18.87 -25.84 -1.80
N GLU A 396 19.66 -26.89 -1.70
CA GLU A 396 19.17 -28.23 -1.50
C GLU A 396 18.83 -28.46 -0.04
N ALA A 397 17.77 -29.22 0.21
CA ALA A 397 17.30 -29.50 1.55
C ALA A 397 16.92 -30.98 1.68
N GLU A 398 17.42 -31.64 2.74
CA GLU A 398 17.20 -33.04 3.02
C GLU A 398 16.62 -33.24 4.41
N ILE A 399 15.59 -34.07 4.55
CA ILE A 399 14.98 -34.41 5.84
C ILE A 399 15.83 -35.43 6.56
N CYS A 400 16.14 -35.16 7.83
CA CYS A 400 16.83 -36.08 8.75
C CYS A 400 16.06 -36.10 10.10
N GLY A 401 15.07 -36.98 10.21
CA GLY A 401 14.18 -36.99 11.38
C GLY A 401 13.35 -35.71 11.46
N ASN A 402 13.46 -34.98 12.57
CA ASN A 402 12.81 -33.68 12.76
C ASN A 402 13.73 -32.49 12.40
N GLU A 403 14.82 -32.75 11.70
CA GLU A 403 15.76 -31.74 11.23
C GLU A 403 15.75 -31.69 9.70
N ILE A 404 16.14 -30.54 9.16
CA ILE A 404 16.40 -30.34 7.73
C ILE A 404 17.82 -29.84 7.56
N ILE A 405 18.57 -30.54 6.70
CA ILE A 405 19.93 -30.17 6.34
C ILE A 405 19.88 -29.37 5.05
N VAL A 406 20.34 -28.12 5.08
CA VAL A 406 20.31 -27.18 3.96
C VAL A 406 21.73 -26.88 3.50
N SER A 407 22.00 -26.94 2.19
CA SER A 407 23.29 -26.63 1.59
C SER A 407 23.15 -26.07 0.17
N SER A 408 24.18 -25.38 -0.31
CA SER A 408 24.29 -24.93 -1.70
C SER A 408 25.76 -24.97 -2.14
N GLU A 409 26.04 -25.44 -3.36
CA GLU A 409 27.38 -25.40 -3.93
C GLU A 409 27.94 -23.98 -4.05
N MET A 410 27.04 -23.00 -4.18
CA MET A 410 27.38 -21.57 -4.30
C MET A 410 27.80 -20.94 -2.97
N VAL A 411 27.49 -21.57 -1.81
CA VAL A 411 27.76 -21.00 -0.47
C VAL A 411 28.54 -21.93 0.40
N LYS A 412 29.85 -21.73 0.47
CA LYS A 412 30.78 -22.61 1.23
C LYS A 412 30.80 -22.30 2.74
N HIS A 413 30.43 -21.10 3.13
CA HIS A 413 30.38 -20.66 4.52
C HIS A 413 29.01 -20.04 4.83
N PRO A 414 27.98 -20.88 5.00
CA PRO A 414 26.63 -20.41 5.22
C PRO A 414 26.47 -19.78 6.61
N LEU A 415 25.63 -18.72 6.68
CA LEU A 415 25.29 -18.05 7.92
C LEU A 415 23.77 -17.99 8.17
N THR A 416 22.97 -17.95 7.11
CA THR A 416 21.52 -17.75 7.24
C THR A 416 20.77 -18.53 6.17
N VAL A 417 19.55 -18.93 6.52
CA VAL A 417 18.63 -19.67 5.65
C VAL A 417 17.28 -18.96 5.62
N ARG A 418 16.66 -18.93 4.47
CA ARG A 418 15.26 -18.56 4.24
C ARG A 418 14.48 -19.78 3.76
N TYR A 419 13.22 -19.87 4.19
CA TYR A 419 12.25 -20.83 3.67
C TYR A 419 10.97 -20.12 3.26
N GLY A 420 10.45 -20.40 2.07
CA GLY A 420 9.23 -19.78 1.57
C GLY A 420 9.31 -18.26 1.50
N TRP A 421 10.51 -17.69 1.29
CA TRP A 421 10.76 -16.24 1.32
C TRP A 421 10.59 -15.65 -0.07
N GLY A 422 9.37 -15.21 -0.37
CA GLY A 422 8.97 -14.64 -1.64
C GLY A 422 7.49 -14.28 -1.59
N ASP A 423 7.00 -13.52 -2.56
CA ASP A 423 5.58 -13.14 -2.62
C ASP A 423 4.72 -14.37 -2.90
N ASN A 424 5.11 -15.19 -3.87
CA ASN A 424 4.47 -16.44 -4.25
C ASN A 424 5.51 -17.58 -4.31
N PRO A 425 6.03 -18.04 -3.15
CA PRO A 425 7.11 -19.00 -3.14
C PRO A 425 6.64 -20.40 -3.52
N THR A 426 7.51 -21.15 -4.20
CA THR A 426 7.34 -22.60 -4.37
C THR A 426 7.90 -23.30 -3.14
N CYS A 427 7.03 -23.75 -2.25
CA CYS A 427 7.42 -24.43 -1.00
C CYS A 427 6.48 -25.62 -0.70
N ASN A 428 7.04 -26.72 -0.19
CA ASN A 428 6.28 -27.97 -0.03
C ASN A 428 6.52 -28.69 1.30
N LEU A 429 7.14 -28.05 2.30
CA LEU A 429 7.35 -28.64 3.63
C LEU A 429 6.04 -28.72 4.43
N ILE A 430 5.69 -29.93 4.83
CA ILE A 430 4.52 -30.22 5.69
C ILE A 430 4.91 -31.21 6.79
N ASN A 431 4.06 -31.37 7.81
CA ASN A 431 4.16 -32.48 8.77
C ASN A 431 3.31 -33.69 8.35
N GLY A 432 3.31 -34.75 9.18
CA GLY A 432 2.52 -35.96 8.97
C GLY A 432 1.02 -35.71 8.87
N ALA A 433 0.49 -34.67 9.53
CA ALA A 433 -0.91 -34.26 9.48
C ALA A 433 -1.27 -33.48 8.19
N GLY A 434 -0.31 -33.18 7.33
CA GLY A 434 -0.51 -32.43 6.09
C GLY A 434 -0.64 -30.93 6.27
N LEU A 435 -0.20 -30.39 7.41
CA LEU A 435 -0.19 -28.97 7.68
C LEU A 435 1.14 -28.32 7.22
N PRO A 436 1.10 -27.17 6.52
CA PRO A 436 2.30 -26.56 5.95
C PRO A 436 3.12 -25.82 7.00
N ALA A 437 4.44 -25.77 6.76
CA ALA A 437 5.33 -24.89 7.49
C ALA A 437 5.14 -23.43 7.04
N SER A 438 5.23 -22.51 8.00
CA SER A 438 5.29 -21.07 7.71
C SER A 438 6.61 -20.72 7.02
N SER A 439 6.60 -19.64 6.21
CA SER A 439 7.86 -19.01 5.80
C SER A 439 8.63 -18.50 7.02
N PHE A 440 9.96 -18.51 6.94
CA PHE A 440 10.83 -17.99 7.98
C PHE A 440 12.20 -17.56 7.42
N GLN A 441 12.89 -16.77 8.21
CA GLN A 441 14.32 -16.50 8.05
C GLN A 441 15.03 -16.80 9.37
N THR A 442 16.18 -17.48 9.31
CA THR A 442 17.02 -17.64 10.50
C THR A 442 17.58 -16.28 10.89
N LEU A 443 17.46 -15.93 12.19
CA LEU A 443 18.07 -14.71 12.70
C LEU A 443 19.58 -14.82 12.73
N ARG A 444 20.26 -13.71 12.50
CA ARG A 444 21.71 -13.59 12.69
C ARG A 444 22.07 -13.45 14.15
#